data_3a8fe341f770fb5c02685b0d4f5f253f
#
_entry.id   3a8fe341f770fb5c02685b0d4f5f253f
#
_cell.length_a   1.000
_cell.length_b   1.000
_cell.length_c   1.000
_cell.angle_alpha   90.00
_cell.angle_beta   90.00
_cell.angle_gamma   90.00
#
_symmetry.space_group_name_H-M   'P 1'
#
loop_
_entity.id
_entity.type
_entity.pdbx_description
1 polymer ?
#
loop_
_entity_poly.entity_id
_entity_poly.type
_entity_poly.pdbx_seq_one_letter_code
_entity_poly.pdbx_strand_id
1 'polypeptide(L)'
;MFHYYMFNKPFGCVTARRDSLYPTVMDYFSELNNDNLNPVGRLDRETTGLLLITDDGVFNQKLTHPSYHKEKTYHFTVLGDLTEDRCQQLEKGILLKGSPVLTSPAKLKVFRQDILSNIIDTLRSEERR
;
A
#
# COMPACT_ATOMS: atom_id res chain seq x y z
N MET A 1 4.62 -5.90 -26.86
CA MET A 1 5.61 -5.56 -25.83
C MET A 1 4.93 -4.85 -24.66
N PHE A 2 5.19 -5.31 -23.47
CA PHE A 2 4.60 -4.68 -22.28
C PHE A 2 5.51 -3.61 -21.72
N HIS A 3 4.90 -2.67 -21.00
CA HIS A 3 5.59 -1.55 -20.38
C HIS A 3 5.48 -1.66 -18.86
N TYR A 4 6.56 -1.33 -18.18
CA TYR A 4 6.62 -1.39 -16.72
C TYR A 4 7.25 -0.11 -16.20
N TYR A 5 6.58 0.56 -15.26
CA TYR A 5 7.06 1.80 -14.68
C TYR A 5 7.10 1.68 -13.17
N MET A 6 8.15 2.20 -12.57
CA MET A 6 8.23 2.42 -11.14
C MET A 6 7.83 3.86 -10.88
N PHE A 7 6.73 4.02 -10.18
CA PHE A 7 6.20 5.34 -9.85
C PHE A 7 6.39 5.61 -8.37
N ASN A 8 7.01 6.74 -8.05
CA ASN A 8 7.07 7.20 -6.68
C ASN A 8 5.83 8.05 -6.44
N LYS A 9 4.77 7.39 -5.97
CA LYS A 9 3.48 8.03 -5.81
C LYS A 9 3.59 9.17 -4.80
N PRO A 10 3.21 10.39 -5.17
CA PRO A 10 3.20 11.50 -4.22
C PRO A 10 1.94 11.47 -3.34
N PHE A 11 1.99 12.23 -2.28
CA PHE A 11 0.82 12.50 -1.45
C PHE A 11 -0.23 13.24 -2.27
N GLY A 12 -1.49 12.90 -2.07
CA GLY A 12 -2.60 13.68 -2.59
C GLY A 12 -3.30 13.12 -3.81
N CYS A 13 -2.73 12.13 -4.49
CA CYS A 13 -3.43 11.50 -5.61
C CYS A 13 -3.93 10.11 -5.23
N VAL A 14 -5.07 9.74 -5.82
CA VAL A 14 -5.69 8.45 -5.54
C VAL A 14 -5.29 7.41 -6.57
N THR A 15 -5.30 6.15 -6.15
CA THR A 15 -5.00 5.03 -7.04
C THR A 15 -6.28 4.60 -7.74
N ALA A 16 -6.58 5.27 -8.84
CA ALA A 16 -7.76 5.01 -9.64
C ALA A 16 -7.51 5.57 -11.04
N ARG A 17 -8.35 5.17 -11.99
CA ARG A 17 -8.27 5.74 -13.32
C ARG A 17 -8.90 7.11 -13.39
N ARG A 18 -9.95 7.33 -12.60
CA ARG A 18 -10.70 8.58 -12.58
C ARG A 18 -11.17 8.86 -11.17
N ASP A 19 -11.26 10.13 -10.83
CA ASP A 19 -11.82 10.56 -9.57
C ASP A 19 -12.37 11.97 -9.74
N SER A 20 -13.54 12.23 -9.14
CA SER A 20 -14.21 13.52 -9.28
C SER A 20 -13.63 14.61 -8.39
N LEU A 21 -12.88 14.23 -7.34
CA LEU A 21 -12.39 15.17 -6.34
C LEU A 21 -10.88 15.35 -6.37
N TYR A 22 -10.15 14.27 -6.64
CA TYR A 22 -8.69 14.27 -6.51
C TYR A 22 -8.00 13.88 -7.80
N PRO A 23 -6.79 14.36 -8.03
CA PRO A 23 -5.97 13.82 -9.11
C PRO A 23 -5.72 12.33 -8.88
N THR A 24 -5.51 11.61 -9.95
CA THR A 24 -5.22 10.17 -9.88
C THR A 24 -3.80 9.89 -10.26
N VAL A 25 -3.31 8.71 -9.87
CA VAL A 25 -1.98 8.27 -10.29
C VAL A 25 -1.88 8.20 -11.81
N MET A 26 -2.98 7.88 -12.50
CA MET A 26 -2.99 7.75 -13.95
C MET A 26 -2.85 9.08 -14.67
N ASP A 27 -3.17 10.19 -14.01
CA ASP A 27 -2.95 11.52 -14.59
C ASP A 27 -1.48 11.77 -14.92
N TYR A 28 -0.56 11.18 -14.14
CA TYR A 28 0.86 11.32 -14.36
C TYR A 28 1.36 10.57 -15.60
N PHE A 29 0.54 9.69 -16.15
CA PHE A 29 0.89 8.87 -17.31
C PHE A 29 0.08 9.22 -18.55
N SER A 30 -0.71 10.29 -18.49
CA SER A 30 -1.62 10.65 -19.57
C SER A 30 -0.89 10.95 -20.88
N GLU A 31 0.32 11.50 -20.81
CA GLU A 31 1.08 11.85 -22.02
C GLU A 31 1.55 10.62 -22.80
N LEU A 32 1.58 9.47 -22.18
CA LEU A 32 2.00 8.24 -22.85
C LEU A 32 0.94 7.68 -23.78
N ASN A 33 -0.30 8.16 -23.68
CA ASN A 33 -1.41 7.73 -24.51
C ASN A 33 -1.59 6.21 -24.55
N ASN A 34 -1.40 5.55 -23.42
CA ASN A 34 -1.54 4.12 -23.30
C ASN A 34 -2.69 3.81 -22.33
N ASP A 35 -3.86 3.51 -22.90
CA ASP A 35 -5.07 3.27 -22.11
C ASP A 35 -5.05 1.92 -21.39
N ASN A 36 -4.07 1.09 -21.65
CA ASN A 36 -3.97 -0.23 -21.04
C ASN A 36 -3.13 -0.22 -19.76
N LEU A 37 -2.53 0.90 -19.42
CA LEU A 37 -1.75 1.01 -18.19
C LEU A 37 -2.67 0.97 -16.98
N ASN A 38 -2.27 0.22 -15.98
CA ASN A 38 -2.98 0.09 -14.72
C ASN A 38 -1.99 0.09 -13.56
N PRO A 39 -2.40 0.63 -12.42
CA PRO A 39 -1.56 0.48 -11.22
C PRO A 39 -1.57 -0.97 -10.75
N VAL A 40 -0.45 -1.38 -10.19
CA VAL A 40 -0.29 -2.71 -9.59
C VAL A 40 -0.58 -2.58 -8.11
N GLY A 41 -1.82 -2.88 -7.74
CA GLY A 41 -2.30 -2.67 -6.39
C GLY A 41 -2.74 -1.23 -6.16
N ARG A 42 -2.93 -0.88 -4.91
CA ARG A 42 -3.48 0.41 -4.54
C ARG A 42 -2.79 0.95 -3.31
N LEU A 43 -2.52 2.24 -3.32
CA LEU A 43 -2.07 2.99 -2.16
C LEU A 43 -3.10 4.07 -1.86
N ASP A 44 -3.31 4.36 -0.60
CA ASP A 44 -4.23 5.41 -0.20
C ASP A 44 -3.73 6.78 -0.67
N ARG A 45 -4.64 7.75 -0.71
CA ARG A 45 -4.30 9.10 -1.17
C ARG A 45 -3.13 9.69 -0.39
N GLU A 46 -3.09 9.45 0.90
CA GLU A 46 -2.07 9.97 1.79
C GLU A 46 -0.79 9.15 1.81
N THR A 47 -0.80 7.98 1.22
CA THR A 47 0.37 7.11 1.19
C THR A 47 1.28 7.49 0.03
N THR A 48 2.58 7.53 0.30
CA THR A 48 3.59 7.81 -0.72
C THR A 48 4.47 6.58 -0.92
N GLY A 49 5.17 6.55 -2.04
CA GLY A 49 6.15 5.52 -2.29
C GLY A 49 5.90 4.70 -3.54
N LEU A 50 6.49 3.52 -3.57
CA LEU A 50 6.53 2.69 -4.77
C LEU A 50 5.16 2.17 -5.17
N LEU A 51 4.79 2.47 -6.40
CA LEU A 51 3.61 1.90 -7.04
C LEU A 51 4.01 1.55 -8.46
N LEU A 52 3.85 0.29 -8.83
CA LEU A 52 4.17 -0.14 -10.19
C LEU A 52 2.97 0.15 -11.10
N ILE A 53 3.27 0.56 -12.31
CA ILE A 53 2.27 0.84 -13.36
C ILE A 53 2.62 -0.01 -14.56
N THR A 54 1.68 -0.75 -15.10
CA THR A 54 1.98 -1.62 -16.24
C THR A 54 0.73 -1.91 -17.06
N ASP A 55 0.94 -2.27 -18.31
CA ASP A 55 -0.10 -2.82 -19.18
C ASP A 55 -0.07 -4.35 -19.25
N ASP A 56 0.81 -4.98 -18.47
CA ASP A 56 0.90 -6.44 -18.38
C ASP A 56 -0.07 -6.95 -17.30
N GLY A 57 -1.26 -7.35 -17.73
CA GLY A 57 -2.30 -7.80 -16.81
C GLY A 57 -1.94 -9.07 -16.04
N VAL A 58 -1.20 -9.97 -16.65
CA VAL A 58 -0.78 -11.20 -15.99
C VAL A 58 0.21 -10.90 -14.87
N PHE A 59 1.20 -10.07 -15.15
CA PHE A 59 2.16 -9.62 -14.15
C PHE A 59 1.46 -8.92 -12.99
N ASN A 60 0.52 -8.03 -13.32
CA ASN A 60 -0.27 -7.30 -12.33
C ASN A 60 -1.00 -8.28 -11.41
N GLN A 61 -1.70 -9.24 -11.99
CA GLN A 61 -2.45 -10.21 -11.22
C GLN A 61 -1.56 -11.05 -10.31
N LYS A 62 -0.40 -11.44 -10.79
CA LYS A 62 0.54 -12.24 -9.98
C LYS A 62 1.06 -11.49 -8.76
N LEU A 63 1.14 -10.17 -8.85
CA LEU A 63 1.60 -9.36 -7.72
C LEU A 63 0.47 -8.95 -6.78
N THR A 64 -0.76 -8.88 -7.26
CA THR A 64 -1.87 -8.32 -6.47
C THR A 64 -2.85 -9.36 -5.99
N HIS A 65 -3.01 -10.47 -6.68
CA HIS A 65 -4.01 -11.46 -6.29
C HIS A 65 -3.58 -12.20 -5.02
N PRO A 66 -4.46 -12.32 -4.03
CA PRO A 66 -4.09 -12.91 -2.73
C PRO A 66 -3.55 -14.33 -2.83
N SER A 67 -3.99 -15.12 -3.81
CA SER A 67 -3.54 -16.51 -3.95
C SER A 67 -2.05 -16.66 -4.24
N TYR A 68 -1.39 -15.61 -4.72
CA TYR A 68 0.04 -15.65 -5.00
C TYR A 68 0.90 -15.26 -3.80
N HIS A 69 0.30 -14.75 -2.73
CA HIS A 69 0.98 -14.45 -1.46
C HIS A 69 2.25 -13.60 -1.62
N LYS A 70 2.21 -12.59 -2.48
CA LYS A 70 3.34 -11.69 -2.62
C LYS A 70 3.38 -10.71 -1.46
N GLU A 71 4.50 -10.67 -0.77
CA GLU A 71 4.67 -9.79 0.37
C GLU A 71 4.83 -8.34 -0.09
N LYS A 72 4.25 -7.42 0.68
CA LYS A 72 4.41 -5.99 0.50
C LYS A 72 4.87 -5.42 1.83
N THR A 73 5.81 -4.51 1.76
CA THR A 73 6.37 -3.89 2.96
C THR A 73 6.01 -2.41 2.98
N TYR A 74 5.47 -1.98 4.11
CA TYR A 74 5.10 -0.58 4.32
C TYR A 74 5.86 -0.03 5.50
N HIS A 75 6.42 1.14 5.32
CA HIS A 75 7.08 1.88 6.39
C HIS A 75 6.20 3.07 6.75
N PHE A 76 5.85 3.19 8.01
CA PHE A 76 4.95 4.25 8.42
C PHE A 76 5.25 4.66 9.85
N THR A 77 4.75 5.84 10.21
CA THR A 77 4.93 6.42 11.53
C THR A 77 3.56 6.57 12.19
N VAL A 78 3.46 6.17 13.45
CA VAL A 78 2.24 6.31 14.22
C VAL A 78 2.50 7.11 15.47
N LEU A 79 1.46 7.74 15.97
CA LEU A 79 1.48 8.40 17.28
C LEU A 79 1.04 7.42 18.34
N GLY A 80 1.68 7.49 19.51
CA GLY A 80 1.35 6.64 20.65
C GLY A 80 2.33 5.49 20.79
N ASP A 81 2.02 4.60 21.74
CA ASP A 81 2.87 3.47 22.03
C ASP A 81 2.41 2.23 21.27
N LEU A 82 3.36 1.59 20.61
CA LEU A 82 3.15 0.28 20.01
C LEU A 82 3.79 -0.75 20.94
N THR A 83 3.01 -1.20 21.92
CA THR A 83 3.48 -2.18 22.89
C THR A 83 3.70 -3.52 22.22
N GLU A 84 4.49 -4.38 22.88
CA GLU A 84 4.73 -5.72 22.35
C GLU A 84 3.43 -6.50 22.14
N ASP A 85 2.47 -6.37 23.08
CA ASP A 85 1.16 -7.01 22.93
C ASP A 85 0.43 -6.52 21.68
N ARG A 86 0.46 -5.23 21.43
CA ARG A 86 -0.20 -4.65 20.25
C ARG A 86 0.47 -5.10 18.96
N CYS A 87 1.81 -5.19 18.97
CA CYS A 87 2.54 -5.71 17.82
C CYS A 87 2.16 -7.16 17.54
N GLN A 88 2.07 -7.98 18.57
CA GLN A 88 1.67 -9.38 18.42
C GLN A 88 0.25 -9.51 17.89
N GLN A 89 -0.67 -8.68 18.36
CA GLN A 89 -2.03 -8.67 17.85
C GLN A 89 -2.08 -8.32 16.36
N LEU A 90 -1.32 -7.32 15.95
CA LEU A 90 -1.26 -6.94 14.54
C LEU A 90 -0.64 -8.03 13.68
N GLU A 91 0.38 -8.70 14.19
CA GLU A 91 1.04 -9.79 13.46
C GLU A 91 0.13 -10.99 13.26
N LYS A 92 -0.72 -11.29 14.24
CA LYS A 92 -1.66 -12.40 14.14
C LYS A 92 -2.87 -12.08 13.28
N GLY A 93 -3.18 -10.81 13.14
CA GLY A 93 -4.38 -10.36 12.44
C GLY A 93 -5.38 -9.71 13.38
N ILE A 94 -6.07 -8.73 12.89
CA ILE A 94 -7.08 -7.99 13.65
C ILE A 94 -8.36 -7.90 12.83
N LEU A 95 -9.48 -7.67 13.55
CA LEU A 95 -10.75 -7.38 12.91
C LEU A 95 -10.83 -5.90 12.61
N LEU A 96 -10.97 -5.56 11.34
CA LEU A 96 -11.24 -4.20 10.94
C LEU A 96 -12.73 -3.93 11.03
N LYS A 97 -13.06 -2.68 11.28
CA LYS A 97 -14.47 -2.28 11.38
C LYS A 97 -15.18 -2.61 10.07
N GLY A 98 -16.27 -3.35 10.18
CA GLY A 98 -17.06 -3.76 9.03
C GLY A 98 -16.56 -5.00 8.31
N SER A 99 -15.48 -5.60 8.76
CA SER A 99 -14.97 -6.83 8.15
C SER A 99 -15.35 -8.06 8.99
N PRO A 100 -15.83 -9.13 8.35
CA PRO A 100 -16.19 -10.36 9.08
C PRO A 100 -15.01 -11.26 9.38
N VAL A 101 -13.83 -10.97 8.83
CA VAL A 101 -12.67 -11.84 8.97
C VAL A 101 -11.47 -11.04 9.47
N LEU A 102 -10.53 -11.75 10.08
CA LEU A 102 -9.27 -11.13 10.52
C LEU A 102 -8.42 -10.74 9.32
N THR A 103 -7.59 -9.71 9.51
CA THR A 103 -6.58 -9.39 8.50
C THR A 103 -5.58 -10.53 8.40
N SER A 104 -4.91 -10.61 7.26
CA SER A 104 -3.85 -11.59 7.08
C SER A 104 -2.72 -11.34 8.06
N PRO A 105 -1.97 -12.39 8.44
CA PRO A 105 -0.81 -12.22 9.29
C PRO A 105 0.21 -11.27 8.66
N ALA A 106 0.89 -10.51 9.51
CA ALA A 106 1.89 -9.55 9.06
C ALA A 106 3.11 -9.66 9.95
N LYS A 107 4.24 -9.18 9.47
CA LYS A 107 5.47 -9.06 10.24
C LYS A 107 5.70 -7.60 10.57
N LEU A 108 5.98 -7.31 11.83
CA LEU A 108 6.20 -5.96 12.28
C LEU A 108 7.62 -5.80 12.81
N LYS A 109 8.20 -4.64 12.53
CA LYS A 109 9.48 -4.26 13.09
C LYS A 109 9.41 -2.81 13.50
N VAL A 110 9.68 -2.54 14.78
CA VAL A 110 9.76 -1.18 15.30
C VAL A 110 11.19 -0.71 15.16
N PHE A 111 11.39 0.33 14.35
CA PHE A 111 12.75 0.85 14.12
C PHE A 111 13.16 1.86 15.15
N ARG A 112 12.26 2.74 15.54
CA ARG A 112 12.58 3.87 16.39
C ARG A 112 11.36 4.35 17.12
N GLN A 113 11.56 4.78 18.35
CA GLN A 113 10.54 5.43 19.15
C GLN A 113 11.06 6.80 19.53
N ASP A 114 10.32 7.84 19.15
CA ASP A 114 10.70 9.21 19.46
C ASP A 114 9.94 9.67 20.71
N ILE A 115 10.67 10.00 21.75
CA ILE A 115 10.11 10.38 23.04
C ILE A 115 9.35 11.70 22.95
N LEU A 116 9.84 12.63 22.14
CA LEU A 116 9.25 13.97 22.07
C LEU A 116 7.91 13.97 21.36
N SER A 117 7.78 13.21 20.31
CA SER A 117 6.58 13.18 19.49
C SER A 117 5.77 11.91 19.66
N ASN A 118 6.27 10.95 20.42
CA ASN A 118 5.65 9.64 20.53
C ASN A 118 5.41 8.99 19.18
N ILE A 119 6.37 9.17 18.28
CA ILE A 119 6.26 8.64 16.93
C ILE A 119 7.03 7.33 16.86
N ILE A 120 6.38 6.31 16.33
CA ILE A 120 6.97 4.99 16.15
C ILE A 120 6.99 4.66 14.67
N ASP A 121 8.18 4.33 14.16
CA ASP A 121 8.34 3.86 12.79
C ASP A 121 8.21 2.36 12.77
N THR A 122 7.29 1.86 11.96
CA THR A 122 7.03 0.43 11.88
C THR A 122 6.93 -0.01 10.42
N LEU A 123 7.08 -1.31 10.21
CA LEU A 123 6.81 -1.93 8.93
C LEU A 123 5.61 -2.85 9.06
N ARG A 124 4.78 -2.88 8.05
CA ARG A 124 3.70 -3.83 8.00
C ARG A 124 3.38 -4.18 6.55
N SER A 125 2.76 -5.31 6.36
CA SER A 125 2.26 -5.73 5.06
C SER A 125 0.84 -5.22 4.86
N GLU A 126 0.58 -4.64 3.71
CA GLU A 126 -0.71 -4.05 3.39
C GLU A 126 -1.58 -4.99 2.60
N GLU A 127 -1.67 -6.11 2.93
CA GLU A 127 -2.13 -7.19 2.18
C GLU A 127 -3.57 -7.29 1.88
N ARG A 128 -4.36 -6.54 2.45
CA ARG A 128 -5.81 -6.68 2.35
C ARG A 128 -6.39 -6.34 1.02
N ARG A 129 -5.64 -5.79 0.17
CA ARG A 129 -6.24 -5.36 -1.10
C ARG A 129 -6.01 -6.35 -2.16
#